data_f926cf42b727b1bb19835f2c87030c6f
#
_entry.id   f926cf42b727b1bb19835f2c87030c6f
#
_cell.length_a   1.000
_cell.length_b   1.000
_cell.length_c   1.000
_cell.angle_alpha   90.00
_cell.angle_beta   90.00
_cell.angle_gamma   90.00
#
_symmetry.space_group_name_H-M   'P 1'
#
loop_
_entity.id
_entity.type
_entity.pdbx_description
1 polymer ?
#
loop_
_entity_poly.entity_id
_entity_poly.type
_entity_poly.pdbx_seq_one_letter_code
_entity_poly.pdbx_strand_id
1 'polypeptide(L)'
;AARDHARDGARGDVPLEDELRFVRDYLALEHMRLGERLRVAVDVDDEALECALPALTLQPLVENAVRHGLAPRAAGGTVRVTARVTDDGALVVEVGDD
;
A
#
# COMPACT_ATOMS: atom_id res chain seq x y z
N ALA A 1 8.19 4.98 6.56
CA ALA A 1 7.99 4.01 5.48
C ALA A 1 8.19 2.58 5.98
N ALA A 2 7.44 1.66 5.43
CA ALA A 2 7.57 0.24 5.75
C ALA A 2 7.86 -0.53 4.46
N ARG A 3 8.60 -1.61 4.59
CA ARG A 3 9.01 -2.43 3.46
C ARG A 3 8.79 -3.90 3.77
N ASP A 4 8.28 -4.63 2.80
CA ASP A 4 8.04 -6.05 2.94
C ASP A 4 8.48 -6.80 1.69
N HIS A 5 8.79 -8.08 1.85
CA HIS A 5 9.23 -8.98 0.78
C HIS A 5 8.30 -10.17 0.71
N ALA A 6 7.71 -10.40 -0.47
CA ALA A 6 6.80 -11.51 -0.68
C ALA A 6 7.55 -12.81 -0.90
N ARG A 7 6.87 -13.92 -0.63
CA ARG A 7 7.32 -15.28 -0.91
C ARG A 7 6.28 -15.97 -1.76
N ASP A 8 6.71 -16.73 -2.75
CA ASP A 8 5.80 -17.49 -3.58
C ASP A 8 5.32 -18.73 -2.82
N GLY A 9 4.03 -19.05 -2.95
CA GLY A 9 3.45 -20.29 -2.49
C GLY A 9 3.30 -20.45 -1.00
N ALA A 10 3.51 -19.43 -0.20
CA ALA A 10 3.28 -19.50 1.22
C ALA A 10 1.78 -19.59 1.52
N ARG A 11 1.43 -20.39 2.53
CA ARG A 11 0.03 -20.56 2.93
C ARG A 11 -0.51 -19.27 3.51
N GLY A 12 -1.69 -18.84 3.04
CA GLY A 12 -2.29 -17.59 3.46
C GLY A 12 -1.84 -16.39 2.66
N ASP A 13 -0.99 -16.61 1.66
CA ASP A 13 -0.57 -15.54 0.77
C ASP A 13 -1.67 -15.25 -0.25
N VAL A 14 -1.72 -13.98 -0.66
CA VAL A 14 -2.62 -13.50 -1.69
C VAL A 14 -1.82 -12.70 -2.71
N PRO A 15 -2.33 -12.57 -3.95
CA PRO A 15 -1.67 -11.69 -4.92
C PRO A 15 -1.69 -10.24 -4.44
N LEU A 16 -0.63 -9.51 -4.76
CA LEU A 16 -0.57 -8.07 -4.44
C LEU A 16 -1.78 -7.33 -4.98
N GLU A 17 -2.26 -7.72 -6.15
CA GLU A 17 -3.44 -7.11 -6.77
C GLU A 17 -4.65 -7.11 -5.84
N ASP A 18 -4.85 -8.20 -5.08
CA ASP A 18 -5.97 -8.30 -4.14
C ASP A 18 -5.80 -7.32 -2.97
N GLU A 19 -4.58 -7.21 -2.44
CA GLU A 19 -4.28 -6.25 -1.38
C GLU A 19 -4.47 -4.81 -1.87
N LEU A 20 -4.05 -4.52 -3.10
CA LEU A 20 -4.22 -3.19 -3.68
C LEU A 20 -5.67 -2.83 -3.89
N ARG A 21 -6.52 -3.80 -4.26
CA ARG A 21 -7.95 -3.56 -4.41
C ARG A 21 -8.55 -3.08 -3.10
N PHE A 22 -8.21 -3.77 -2.02
CA PHE A 22 -8.67 -3.37 -0.68
C PHE A 22 -8.15 -1.98 -0.31
N VAL A 23 -6.87 -1.72 -0.54
CA VAL A 23 -6.25 -0.43 -0.21
C VAL A 23 -6.91 0.71 -0.97
N ARG A 24 -7.21 0.50 -2.25
CA ARG A 24 -7.88 1.54 -3.05
C ARG A 24 -9.28 1.84 -2.53
N ASP A 25 -10.02 0.81 -2.13
CA ASP A 25 -11.35 1.00 -1.55
C ASP A 25 -11.26 1.75 -0.23
N TYR A 26 -10.31 1.37 0.62
CA TYR A 26 -10.09 2.04 1.90
C TYR A 26 -9.73 3.52 1.69
N LEU A 27 -8.80 3.80 0.78
CA LEU A 27 -8.38 5.17 0.51
C LEU A 27 -9.50 6.01 -0.10
N ALA A 28 -10.36 5.40 -0.91
CA ALA A 28 -11.53 6.10 -1.44
C ALA A 28 -12.49 6.53 -0.33
N LEU A 29 -12.72 5.65 0.65
CA LEU A 29 -13.55 5.99 1.81
C LEU A 29 -12.92 7.11 2.64
N GLU A 30 -11.61 7.04 2.86
CA GLU A 30 -10.91 8.08 3.62
C GLU A 30 -10.88 9.40 2.88
N HIS A 31 -10.85 9.36 1.56
CA HIS A 31 -10.91 10.59 0.76
C HIS A 31 -12.26 11.28 0.92
N MET A 32 -13.33 10.53 1.11
CA MET A 32 -14.65 11.13 1.39
C MET A 32 -14.64 11.89 2.71
N ARG A 33 -13.87 11.43 3.69
CA ARG A 33 -13.76 12.06 5.00
C ARG A 33 -12.77 13.23 5.01
N LEU A 34 -11.63 13.03 4.38
CA LEU A 34 -10.51 13.97 4.44
C LEU A 34 -10.46 14.95 3.28
N GLY A 35 -11.17 14.63 2.18
CA GLY A 35 -11.19 15.48 1.00
C GLY A 35 -9.81 15.65 0.40
N GLU A 36 -9.51 16.85 -0.03
CA GLU A 36 -8.25 17.18 -0.70
C GLU A 36 -7.03 17.10 0.21
N ARG A 37 -7.24 16.98 1.50
CA ARG A 37 -6.14 16.76 2.44
C ARG A 37 -5.48 15.40 2.21
N LEU A 38 -6.20 14.42 1.67
CA LEU A 38 -5.64 13.13 1.33
C LEU A 38 -5.28 13.07 -0.15
N ARG A 39 -3.99 12.98 -0.43
CA ARG A 39 -3.49 12.74 -1.77
C ARG A 39 -2.90 11.35 -1.81
N VAL A 40 -3.09 10.65 -2.91
CA VAL A 40 -2.71 9.25 -3.05
C VAL A 40 -1.83 9.10 -4.28
N ALA A 41 -0.69 8.45 -4.11
CA ALA A 41 0.20 8.09 -5.22
C ALA A 41 0.47 6.59 -5.15
N VAL A 42 0.03 5.86 -6.16
CA VAL A 42 0.24 4.43 -6.28
C VAL A 42 1.10 4.18 -7.51
N ASP A 43 2.28 3.62 -7.30
CA ASP A 43 3.22 3.31 -8.38
C ASP A 43 3.65 1.85 -8.22
N VAL A 44 3.04 0.98 -9.01
CA VAL A 44 3.21 -0.46 -8.90
C VAL A 44 3.57 -1.02 -10.28
N ASP A 45 4.68 -1.75 -10.34
CA ASP A 45 5.07 -2.44 -11.56
C ASP A 45 4.05 -3.53 -11.89
N ASP A 46 3.71 -3.67 -13.17
CA ASP A 46 2.72 -4.67 -13.60
C ASP A 46 3.11 -6.07 -13.15
N GLU A 47 4.39 -6.41 -13.23
CA GLU A 47 4.87 -7.73 -12.84
C GLU A 47 4.74 -7.98 -11.34
N ALA A 48 4.61 -6.94 -10.53
CA ALA A 48 4.43 -7.09 -9.09
C ALA A 48 3.01 -7.49 -8.72
N LEU A 49 2.04 -7.23 -9.58
CA LEU A 49 0.62 -7.46 -9.26
C LEU A 49 0.30 -8.92 -8.97
N GLU A 50 0.98 -9.84 -9.63
CA GLU A 50 0.76 -11.28 -9.46
C GLU A 50 1.61 -11.88 -8.35
N CYS A 51 2.56 -11.12 -7.81
CA CYS A 51 3.41 -11.62 -6.74
C CYS A 51 2.59 -11.84 -5.48
N ALA A 52 2.89 -12.93 -4.79
CA ALA A 52 2.19 -13.29 -3.56
C ALA A 52 2.83 -12.62 -2.35
N LEU A 53 1.99 -12.23 -1.41
CA LEU A 53 2.45 -11.73 -0.11
C LEU A 53 1.43 -12.16 0.94
N PRO A 54 1.83 -12.19 2.22
CA PRO A 54 0.88 -12.57 3.27
C PRO A 54 -0.32 -11.63 3.28
N ALA A 55 -1.50 -12.19 3.44
CA ALA A 55 -2.73 -11.41 3.52
C ALA A 55 -2.62 -10.40 4.66
N LEU A 56 -3.23 -9.23 4.48
CA LEU A 56 -3.24 -8.15 5.46
C LEU A 56 -1.84 -7.58 5.76
N THR A 57 -0.94 -7.64 4.78
CA THR A 57 0.38 -7.00 4.91
C THR A 57 0.29 -5.51 4.61
N LEU A 58 -0.34 -5.18 3.49
CA LEU A 58 -0.35 -3.81 2.99
C LEU A 58 -1.38 -2.95 3.73
N GLN A 59 -2.53 -3.51 4.06
CA GLN A 59 -3.63 -2.78 4.67
C GLN A 59 -3.24 -2.06 5.96
N PRO A 60 -2.63 -2.72 6.96
CA PRO A 60 -2.28 -2.03 8.19
C PRO A 60 -1.27 -0.91 7.97
N LEU A 61 -0.36 -1.07 7.00
CA LEU A 61 0.63 -0.04 6.70
C LEU A 61 -0.02 1.21 6.14
N VAL A 62 -0.99 1.03 5.25
CA VAL A 62 -1.73 2.16 4.67
C VAL A 62 -2.61 2.81 5.72
N GLU A 63 -3.29 2.03 6.55
CA GLU A 63 -4.11 2.57 7.63
C GLU A 63 -3.28 3.42 8.59
N ASN A 64 -2.08 2.96 8.94
CA ASN A 64 -1.19 3.73 9.80
C ASN A 64 -0.72 5.01 9.13
N ALA A 65 -0.40 4.96 7.83
CA ALA A 65 0.03 6.14 7.09
C ALA A 65 -1.06 7.22 7.10
N VAL A 66 -2.32 6.84 6.93
CA VAL A 66 -3.43 7.79 6.95
C VAL A 66 -3.66 8.30 8.37
N ARG A 67 -3.80 7.38 9.34
CA ARG A 67 -4.21 7.73 10.70
C ARG A 67 -3.16 8.54 11.44
N HIS A 68 -1.90 8.16 11.33
CA HIS A 68 -0.82 8.76 12.10
C HIS A 68 0.02 9.72 11.28
N GLY A 69 0.07 9.53 9.97
CA GLY A 69 0.90 10.35 9.10
C GLY A 69 0.23 11.65 8.70
N LEU A 70 -0.96 11.58 8.13
CA LEU A 70 -1.54 12.78 7.54
C LEU A 70 -2.86 13.25 8.14
N ALA A 71 -3.69 12.37 8.71
CA ALA A 71 -4.97 12.79 9.28
C ALA A 71 -4.83 13.89 10.36
N PRO A 72 -3.80 13.86 11.22
CA PRO A 72 -3.60 14.90 12.21
C PRO A 72 -3.15 16.24 11.64
N ARG A 73 -2.66 16.29 10.40
CA ARG A 73 -2.13 17.52 9.81
C ARG A 73 -3.22 18.29 9.10
N ALA A 74 -3.34 19.58 9.39
CA ALA A 74 -4.35 20.43 8.75
C ALA A 74 -4.17 20.48 7.22
N ALA A 75 -2.93 20.52 6.75
CA ALA A 75 -2.64 20.54 5.33
C ALA A 75 -2.75 19.18 4.67
N GLY A 76 -2.87 18.10 5.47
CA GLY A 76 -2.89 16.74 4.95
C GLY A 76 -1.54 16.29 4.45
N GLY A 77 -1.54 15.44 3.46
CA GLY A 77 -0.32 14.90 2.86
C GLY A 77 -0.62 13.87 1.81
N THR A 78 0.43 13.19 1.36
CA THR A 78 0.33 12.16 0.33
C THR A 78 0.67 10.80 0.94
N VAL A 79 -0.20 9.82 0.69
CA VAL A 79 0.12 8.41 0.96
C VAL A 79 0.68 7.83 -0.32
N ARG A 80 1.86 7.25 -0.24
CA ARG A 80 2.55 6.64 -1.38
C ARG A 80 2.62 5.14 -1.19
N VAL A 81 2.21 4.41 -2.21
CA VAL A 81 2.34 2.95 -2.23
C VAL A 81 3.14 2.60 -3.46
N THR A 82 4.27 1.94 -3.27
CA THR A 82 5.09 1.49 -4.39
C THR A 82 5.33 0.00 -4.28
N ALA A 83 5.45 -0.66 -5.42
CA ALA A 83 5.78 -2.07 -5.46
C ALA A 83 6.56 -2.37 -6.73
N ARG A 84 7.60 -3.18 -6.58
CA ARG A 84 8.44 -3.58 -7.71
C ARG A 84 9.02 -4.96 -7.45
N VAL A 85 9.44 -5.59 -8.51
CA VAL A 85 10.11 -6.88 -8.45
C VAL A 85 11.60 -6.63 -8.71
N THR A 86 12.45 -7.13 -7.84
CA THR A 86 13.89 -6.99 -7.98
C THR A 86 14.44 -7.98 -9.01
N ASP A 87 15.71 -7.81 -9.40
CA ASP A 87 16.36 -8.67 -10.39
C ASP A 87 16.37 -10.15 -9.96
N ASP A 88 16.41 -10.41 -8.66
CA ASP A 88 16.38 -11.77 -8.13
C ASP A 88 14.97 -12.29 -7.89
N GLY A 89 13.95 -11.56 -8.32
CA GLY A 89 12.56 -12.01 -8.24
C GLY A 89 11.85 -11.70 -6.93
N ALA A 90 12.44 -10.90 -6.07
CA ALA A 90 11.80 -10.54 -4.80
C ALA A 90 10.82 -9.37 -5.01
N LEU A 91 9.69 -9.44 -4.34
CA LEU A 91 8.73 -8.33 -4.31
C LEU A 91 9.13 -7.37 -3.21
N VAL A 92 9.24 -6.10 -3.54
CA VAL A 92 9.49 -5.04 -2.57
C VAL A 92 8.31 -4.08 -2.58
N VAL A 93 7.65 -3.95 -1.45
CA VAL A 93 6.50 -3.05 -1.29
C VAL A 93 6.85 -2.00 -0.24
N GLU A 94 6.60 -0.74 -0.57
CA GLU A 94 6.84 0.35 0.36
C GLU A 94 5.59 1.20 0.50
N VAL A 95 5.28 1.59 1.73
CA VAL A 95 4.22 2.54 2.03
C VAL A 95 4.84 3.68 2.82
N GLY A 96 4.59 4.90 2.36
CA GLY A 96 5.10 6.07 3.04
C GLY A 96 4.05 7.18 3.06
N ASP A 97 4.32 8.18 3.87
CA ASP A 97 3.52 9.40 3.92
C ASP A 97 4.45 10.62 3.99
N ASP A 98 3.92 11.78 3.59
CA ASP A 98 4.68 13.03 3.71
C ASP A 98 3.80 14.19 4.14
#